data_1346b353229a8eec4dbf97bb9f777cc2
#
_entry.id   1346b353229a8eec4dbf97bb9f777cc2
#
_cell.length_a   1.000
_cell.length_b   1.000
_cell.length_c   1.000
_cell.angle_alpha   90.00
_cell.angle_beta   90.00
_cell.angle_gamma   90.00
#
_symmetry.space_group_name_H-M   'P 1'
#
loop_
_entity.id
_entity.type
_entity.pdbx_description
1 polymer ?
#
loop_
_entity_poly.entity_id
_entity_poly.type
_entity_poly.pdbx_seq_one_letter_code
_entity_poly.pdbx_strand_id
1 'polypeptide(L)'
;MRYRVLGRTGLRVSELALGTMTFGDDWDLPEDRPAKLLEQFAEAGGNVIDTSNEYGRGTAESTLGELLRDQRDAFVLTTKYTLQVRPGDVNAAGNHRKNLVVSLEDSLRRLRTDHIDMLWVHARDTLTPVAEVMRALDDQVRAGKVLYTGVSNWPAWEIAQANTLAEERGWTPFAAMQIHYNLLDRAAENEFLPMAHAFDLPAFVWGPLADGRLTGKYLRGEQGRLDKVAWGRARGDGDDVVREVVRIAEELGRPPAQVALAWLRSRPGTVIPVIGATTEEQLRQNLGSVDLELGRAHLADLDKATAVPAGYPHLFLRFPAMTRMIYGEHWQRVDDRRTTTRRAVTDDLFRTAE
;
A
#
# COMPACT_ATOMS: atom_id res chain seq x y z
N MET A 1 -4.26 1.92 -18.18
CA MET A 1 -3.70 2.39 -16.90
C MET A 1 -3.90 3.89 -16.76
N ARG A 2 -4.40 4.39 -15.62
CA ARG A 2 -4.46 5.83 -15.28
C ARG A 2 -3.27 6.18 -14.38
N TYR A 3 -2.97 7.49 -14.28
CA TYR A 3 -1.93 8.00 -13.39
C TYR A 3 -2.53 8.88 -12.30
N ARG A 4 -1.93 8.82 -11.12
CA ARG A 4 -2.29 9.62 -9.95
C ARG A 4 -1.11 10.51 -9.58
N VAL A 5 -1.39 11.70 -9.06
CA VAL A 5 -0.36 12.53 -8.44
C VAL A 5 -0.04 11.95 -7.06
N LEU A 6 1.24 11.84 -6.73
CA LEU A 6 1.70 11.33 -5.45
C LEU A 6 1.56 12.41 -4.37
N GLY A 7 0.40 12.48 -3.73
CA GLY A 7 0.13 13.43 -2.64
C GLY A 7 0.46 14.87 -3.01
N ARG A 8 1.22 15.54 -2.14
CA ARG A 8 1.64 16.95 -2.33
C ARG A 8 2.84 17.11 -3.26
N THR A 9 3.23 16.08 -4.00
CA THR A 9 4.33 16.15 -4.97
C THR A 9 3.80 16.37 -6.40
N GLY A 10 4.70 16.58 -7.36
CA GLY A 10 4.34 16.59 -8.79
C GLY A 10 4.55 15.24 -9.48
N LEU A 11 4.99 14.20 -8.74
CA LEU A 11 5.28 12.88 -9.30
C LEU A 11 3.99 12.17 -9.71
N ARG A 12 3.99 11.57 -10.90
CA ARG A 12 2.87 10.80 -11.43
C ARG A 12 3.17 9.32 -11.33
N VAL A 13 2.29 8.60 -10.65
CA VAL A 13 2.39 7.16 -10.39
C VAL A 13 1.21 6.42 -11.00
N SER A 14 1.42 5.22 -11.52
CA SER A 14 0.35 4.38 -12.03
C SER A 14 -0.61 3.97 -10.90
N GLU A 15 -1.88 3.78 -11.23
CA GLU A 15 -2.94 3.39 -10.28
C GLU A 15 -2.81 1.96 -9.73
N LEU A 16 -1.82 1.19 -10.22
CA LEU A 16 -1.32 -0.07 -9.68
C LEU A 16 0.20 0.02 -9.59
N ALA A 17 0.80 -0.64 -8.60
CA ALA A 17 2.25 -0.82 -8.47
C ALA A 17 2.61 -2.29 -8.62
N LEU A 18 3.73 -2.61 -9.26
CA LEU A 18 4.26 -3.97 -9.35
C LEU A 18 5.09 -4.30 -8.12
N GLY A 19 4.60 -5.22 -7.28
CA GLY A 19 5.34 -5.77 -6.16
C GLY A 19 6.26 -6.91 -6.62
N THR A 20 7.51 -6.84 -6.24
CA THR A 20 8.56 -7.74 -6.74
C THR A 20 9.11 -8.69 -5.68
N MET A 21 8.38 -8.94 -4.60
CA MET A 21 8.79 -9.91 -3.58
C MET A 21 9.04 -11.30 -4.16
N THR A 22 8.30 -11.67 -5.21
CA THR A 22 8.46 -12.95 -5.91
C THR A 22 9.67 -13.01 -6.85
N PHE A 23 10.40 -11.91 -7.07
CA PHE A 23 11.60 -11.89 -7.92
C PHE A 23 12.86 -12.36 -7.17
N GLY A 24 12.76 -12.59 -5.85
CA GLY A 24 13.83 -13.16 -5.05
C GLY A 24 13.95 -14.67 -5.22
N ASP A 25 15.13 -15.20 -4.91
CA ASP A 25 15.51 -16.62 -5.11
C ASP A 25 14.66 -17.60 -4.30
N ASP A 26 14.01 -17.16 -3.24
CA ASP A 26 13.16 -17.94 -2.35
C ASP A 26 11.79 -18.32 -2.96
N TRP A 27 11.51 -17.88 -4.19
CA TRP A 27 10.23 -18.15 -4.88
C TRP A 27 10.32 -19.17 -6.01
N ASP A 28 11.51 -19.63 -6.38
CA ASP A 28 11.74 -20.63 -7.44
C ASP A 28 11.04 -20.29 -8.77
N LEU A 29 11.04 -19.01 -9.16
CA LEU A 29 10.50 -18.61 -10.46
C LEU A 29 11.47 -19.04 -11.59
N PRO A 30 10.93 -19.37 -12.80
CA PRO A 30 11.76 -19.47 -13.99
C PRO A 30 12.59 -18.19 -14.20
N GLU A 31 13.83 -18.35 -14.66
CA GLU A 31 14.80 -17.24 -14.79
C GLU A 31 14.27 -16.07 -15.63
N ASP A 32 13.51 -16.36 -16.68
CA ASP A 32 12.95 -15.34 -17.59
C ASP A 32 11.65 -14.70 -17.05
N ARG A 33 11.08 -15.23 -15.98
CA ARG A 33 9.78 -14.79 -15.45
C ARG A 33 9.76 -13.35 -14.95
N PRO A 34 10.74 -12.88 -14.17
CA PRO A 34 10.79 -11.48 -13.74
C PRO A 34 10.78 -10.49 -14.90
N ALA A 35 11.55 -10.78 -15.98
CA ALA A 35 11.60 -9.95 -17.17
C ALA A 35 10.24 -9.86 -17.87
N LYS A 36 9.56 -10.99 -18.09
CA LYS A 36 8.24 -11.05 -18.72
C LYS A 36 7.16 -10.32 -17.90
N LEU A 37 7.20 -10.46 -16.58
CA LEU A 37 6.26 -9.75 -15.69
C LEU A 37 6.50 -8.23 -15.72
N LEU A 38 7.76 -7.79 -15.74
CA LEU A 38 8.10 -6.37 -15.85
C LEU A 38 7.67 -5.78 -17.19
N GLU A 39 7.97 -6.46 -18.29
CA GLU A 39 7.57 -6.07 -19.65
C GLU A 39 6.05 -5.94 -19.77
N GLN A 40 5.31 -6.96 -19.35
CA GLN A 40 3.85 -6.94 -19.35
C GLN A 40 3.26 -5.79 -18.51
N PHE A 41 3.86 -5.48 -17.36
CA PHE A 41 3.45 -4.35 -16.53
C PHE A 41 3.72 -3.01 -17.22
N ALA A 42 4.89 -2.85 -17.82
CA ALA A 42 5.28 -1.65 -18.57
C ALA A 42 4.38 -1.44 -19.81
N GLU A 43 4.11 -2.48 -20.60
CA GLU A 43 3.21 -2.43 -21.75
C GLU A 43 1.78 -2.01 -21.37
N ALA A 44 1.32 -2.39 -20.17
CA ALA A 44 0.04 -1.93 -19.63
C ALA A 44 0.06 -0.47 -19.15
N GLY A 45 1.20 0.22 -19.24
CA GLY A 45 1.40 1.60 -18.81
C GLY A 45 1.71 1.73 -17.30
N GLY A 46 2.11 0.64 -16.63
CA GLY A 46 2.56 0.68 -15.25
C GLY A 46 3.95 1.31 -15.13
N ASN A 47 4.15 2.18 -14.14
CA ASN A 47 5.44 2.86 -13.94
C ASN A 47 5.98 2.76 -12.51
N VAL A 48 5.27 2.12 -11.57
CA VAL A 48 5.75 1.97 -10.18
C VAL A 48 6.20 0.55 -9.91
N ILE A 49 7.44 0.39 -9.49
CA ILE A 49 8.03 -0.89 -9.08
C ILE A 49 8.33 -0.83 -7.59
N ASP A 50 7.76 -1.74 -6.82
CA ASP A 50 7.95 -1.84 -5.37
C ASP A 50 8.77 -3.07 -5.01
N THR A 51 9.98 -2.87 -4.47
CA THR A 51 10.87 -3.91 -3.98
C THR A 51 11.26 -3.67 -2.51
N SER A 52 12.22 -4.44 -2.01
CA SER A 52 12.80 -4.30 -0.67
C SER A 52 14.18 -4.95 -0.61
N ASN A 53 15.06 -4.40 0.22
CA ASN A 53 16.38 -4.99 0.49
C ASN A 53 16.30 -6.38 1.14
N GLU A 54 15.15 -6.71 1.74
CA GLU A 54 14.92 -8.00 2.41
C GLU A 54 14.40 -9.07 1.46
N TYR A 55 13.76 -8.72 0.34
CA TYR A 55 13.19 -9.69 -0.60
C TYR A 55 14.30 -10.56 -1.23
N GLY A 56 14.26 -11.87 -0.91
CA GLY A 56 15.34 -12.79 -1.24
C GLY A 56 16.70 -12.33 -0.71
N ARG A 57 16.74 -11.62 0.41
CA ARG A 57 17.97 -11.01 0.99
C ARG A 57 18.74 -10.15 -0.02
N GLY A 58 18.02 -9.43 -0.87
CA GLY A 58 18.56 -8.51 -1.86
C GLY A 58 18.63 -9.07 -3.28
N THR A 59 18.29 -10.35 -3.51
CA THR A 59 18.30 -10.93 -4.87
C THR A 59 17.22 -10.30 -5.75
N ALA A 60 16.03 -9.95 -5.19
CA ALA A 60 15.02 -9.21 -5.92
C ALA A 60 15.52 -7.84 -6.43
N GLU A 61 16.27 -7.08 -5.62
CA GLU A 61 16.91 -5.84 -6.05
C GLU A 61 17.98 -6.09 -7.12
N SER A 62 18.78 -7.15 -7.00
CA SER A 62 19.81 -7.48 -8.00
C SER A 62 19.19 -7.83 -9.35
N THR A 63 18.12 -8.65 -9.36
CA THR A 63 17.34 -8.97 -10.56
C THR A 63 16.79 -7.70 -11.22
N LEU A 64 16.20 -6.79 -10.43
CA LEU A 64 15.69 -5.51 -10.95
C LEU A 64 16.83 -4.63 -11.50
N GLY A 65 17.98 -4.59 -10.86
CA GLY A 65 19.14 -3.83 -11.33
C GLY A 65 19.65 -4.28 -12.69
N GLU A 66 19.52 -5.58 -13.02
CA GLU A 66 19.80 -6.09 -14.36
C GLU A 66 18.72 -5.68 -15.37
N LEU A 67 17.44 -5.86 -15.01
CA LEU A 67 16.30 -5.64 -15.90
C LEU A 67 16.08 -4.16 -16.23
N LEU A 68 16.42 -3.26 -15.30
CA LEU A 68 16.18 -1.82 -15.43
C LEU A 68 17.37 -1.05 -16.04
N ARG A 69 18.50 -1.70 -16.33
CA ARG A 69 19.76 -1.06 -16.77
C ARG A 69 19.56 0.04 -17.83
N ASP A 70 18.78 -0.26 -18.86
CA ASP A 70 18.61 0.61 -20.02
C ASP A 70 17.30 1.42 -19.99
N GLN A 71 16.51 1.27 -18.93
CA GLN A 71 15.18 1.90 -18.82
C GLN A 71 14.86 2.41 -17.40
N ARG A 72 15.90 2.64 -16.57
CA ARG A 72 15.74 3.04 -15.16
C ARG A 72 14.81 4.24 -14.98
N ASP A 73 14.97 5.26 -15.80
CA ASP A 73 14.24 6.53 -15.71
C ASP A 73 12.77 6.43 -16.16
N ALA A 74 12.38 5.32 -16.80
CA ALA A 74 10.99 5.08 -17.16
C ALA A 74 10.12 4.69 -15.97
N PHE A 75 10.74 4.31 -14.84
CA PHE A 75 10.04 3.78 -13.68
C PHE A 75 10.27 4.62 -12.42
N VAL A 76 9.24 4.69 -11.59
CA VAL A 76 9.31 5.10 -10.20
C VAL A 76 9.72 3.88 -9.38
N LEU A 77 11.01 3.77 -9.10
CA LEU A 77 11.58 2.64 -8.37
C LEU A 77 11.54 2.90 -6.88
N THR A 78 10.91 2.01 -6.14
CA THR A 78 10.82 2.09 -4.69
C THR A 78 11.46 0.89 -4.03
N THR A 79 12.21 1.10 -2.95
CA THR A 79 12.74 0.02 -2.10
C THR A 79 12.57 0.35 -0.63
N LYS A 80 12.89 -0.59 0.25
CA LYS A 80 12.64 -0.49 1.68
C LYS A 80 13.92 -0.83 2.47
N TYR A 81 14.05 -0.23 3.67
CA TYR A 81 15.04 -0.63 4.67
C TYR A 81 14.34 -0.91 6.00
N THR A 82 14.98 -1.36 7.01
CA THR A 82 14.57 -1.64 8.40
C THR A 82 14.82 -3.10 8.76
N LEU A 83 14.33 -4.04 7.92
CA LEU A 83 14.37 -5.47 8.22
C LEU A 83 15.80 -6.02 8.11
N GLN A 84 16.08 -7.08 8.87
CA GLN A 84 17.41 -7.65 8.94
C GLN A 84 17.81 -8.35 7.64
N VAL A 85 18.93 -7.93 7.07
CA VAL A 85 19.50 -8.54 5.85
C VAL A 85 20.85 -9.23 6.11
N ARG A 86 21.49 -8.96 7.26
CA ARG A 86 22.75 -9.57 7.69
C ARG A 86 22.60 -10.22 9.06
N PRO A 87 22.32 -11.53 9.14
CA PRO A 87 22.25 -12.25 10.42
C PRO A 87 23.55 -12.09 11.23
N GLY A 88 23.41 -11.89 12.53
CA GLY A 88 24.56 -11.74 13.45
C GLY A 88 25.08 -10.31 13.63
N ASP A 89 24.70 -9.37 12.75
CA ASP A 89 25.00 -7.95 12.93
C ASP A 89 23.85 -7.25 13.64
N VAL A 90 24.05 -6.86 14.89
CA VAL A 90 23.03 -6.19 15.73
C VAL A 90 22.55 -4.85 15.15
N ASN A 91 23.37 -4.21 14.31
CA ASN A 91 23.05 -2.94 13.67
C ASN A 91 22.60 -3.08 12.20
N ALA A 92 22.36 -4.29 11.72
CA ALA A 92 21.83 -4.53 10.36
C ALA A 92 20.31 -4.66 10.32
N ALA A 93 19.63 -4.08 11.28
CA ALA A 93 18.17 -3.99 11.40
C ALA A 93 17.79 -2.72 12.18
N GLY A 94 16.50 -2.35 12.16
CA GLY A 94 15.96 -1.16 12.83
C GLY A 94 16.01 0.10 12.00
N ASN A 95 15.42 1.17 12.54
CA ASN A 95 15.22 2.43 11.79
C ASN A 95 16.34 3.44 11.98
N HIS A 96 17.34 3.13 12.82
CA HIS A 96 18.40 4.06 13.14
C HIS A 96 19.27 4.43 11.93
N ARG A 97 19.87 5.61 11.97
CA ARG A 97 20.67 6.24 10.90
C ARG A 97 21.72 5.28 10.28
N LYS A 98 22.46 4.52 11.12
CA LYS A 98 23.51 3.62 10.60
C LYS A 98 22.92 2.56 9.67
N ASN A 99 21.84 1.88 10.08
CA ASN A 99 21.19 0.87 9.23
C ASN A 99 20.61 1.48 7.96
N LEU A 100 19.96 2.65 8.06
CA LEU A 100 19.44 3.36 6.90
C LEU A 100 20.53 3.61 5.85
N VAL A 101 21.65 4.23 6.25
CA VAL A 101 22.73 4.57 5.32
C VAL A 101 23.33 3.32 4.68
N VAL A 102 23.67 2.30 5.48
CA VAL A 102 24.28 1.08 4.94
C VAL A 102 23.31 0.33 4.03
N SER A 103 22.04 0.20 4.43
CA SER A 103 21.01 -0.47 3.62
C SER A 103 20.77 0.25 2.29
N LEU A 104 20.71 1.59 2.31
CA LEU A 104 20.55 2.38 1.08
C LEU A 104 21.71 2.21 0.13
N GLU A 105 22.96 2.30 0.61
CA GLU A 105 24.14 2.07 -0.22
C GLU A 105 24.18 0.66 -0.83
N ASP A 106 23.78 -0.34 -0.04
CA ASP A 106 23.68 -1.72 -0.51
C ASP A 106 22.58 -1.87 -1.58
N SER A 107 21.43 -1.21 -1.40
CA SER A 107 20.33 -1.20 -2.37
C SER A 107 20.73 -0.50 -3.67
N LEU A 108 21.35 0.68 -3.60
CA LEU A 108 21.84 1.40 -4.79
C LEU A 108 22.81 0.54 -5.62
N ARG A 109 23.73 -0.20 -4.96
CA ARG A 109 24.67 -1.10 -5.65
C ARG A 109 23.93 -2.28 -6.32
N ARG A 110 22.97 -2.93 -5.64
CA ARG A 110 22.21 -4.05 -6.20
C ARG A 110 21.33 -3.60 -7.36
N LEU A 111 20.65 -2.47 -7.19
CA LEU A 111 19.77 -1.88 -8.20
C LEU A 111 20.52 -1.18 -9.34
N ARG A 112 21.88 -1.02 -9.22
CA ARG A 112 22.75 -0.38 -10.24
C ARG A 112 22.29 1.02 -10.63
N THR A 113 21.91 1.80 -9.66
CA THR A 113 21.42 3.18 -9.81
C THR A 113 22.07 4.08 -8.78
N ASP A 114 22.12 5.38 -9.05
CA ASP A 114 22.65 6.39 -8.15
C ASP A 114 21.58 6.97 -7.20
N HIS A 115 20.30 6.73 -7.48
CA HIS A 115 19.18 7.20 -6.67
C HIS A 115 18.00 6.23 -6.64
N ILE A 116 17.18 6.36 -5.60
CA ILE A 116 15.88 5.69 -5.41
C ILE A 116 14.79 6.76 -5.49
N ASP A 117 13.75 6.53 -6.30
CA ASP A 117 12.64 7.48 -6.38
C ASP A 117 11.88 7.56 -5.06
N MET A 118 11.61 6.44 -4.39
CA MET A 118 11.02 6.47 -3.06
C MET A 118 11.60 5.40 -2.14
N LEU A 119 12.12 5.82 -1.00
CA LEU A 119 12.62 4.94 0.06
C LEU A 119 11.59 4.79 1.17
N TRP A 120 11.14 3.55 1.40
CA TRP A 120 10.23 3.22 2.49
C TRP A 120 10.96 2.88 3.77
N VAL A 121 10.49 3.42 4.88
CA VAL A 121 10.71 2.81 6.20
C VAL A 121 9.79 1.59 6.28
N HIS A 122 10.36 0.36 6.28
CA HIS A 122 9.58 -0.87 6.06
C HIS A 122 8.66 -1.22 7.23
N ALA A 123 9.13 -0.98 8.44
CA ALA A 123 8.38 -1.29 9.65
C ALA A 123 8.78 -0.35 10.80
N ARG A 124 7.91 -0.25 11.82
CA ARG A 124 8.20 0.49 13.04
C ARG A 124 9.20 -0.26 13.91
N ASP A 125 10.22 0.45 14.31
CA ASP A 125 11.17 0.08 15.35
C ASP A 125 10.94 0.98 16.58
N THR A 126 10.56 0.39 17.70
CA THR A 126 10.23 1.14 18.93
C THR A 126 11.46 1.68 19.67
N LEU A 127 12.66 1.34 19.25
CA LEU A 127 13.91 1.79 19.88
C LEU A 127 14.44 3.09 19.30
N THR A 128 14.13 3.36 18.01
CA THR A 128 14.64 4.55 17.32
C THR A 128 13.65 5.73 17.43
N PRO A 129 14.08 6.88 17.96
CA PRO A 129 13.24 8.07 18.01
C PRO A 129 12.79 8.53 16.61
N VAL A 130 11.54 8.96 16.46
CA VAL A 130 10.99 9.48 15.20
C VAL A 130 11.85 10.60 14.61
N ALA A 131 12.38 11.50 15.46
CA ALA A 131 13.24 12.61 15.03
C ALA A 131 14.56 12.14 14.38
N GLU A 132 15.14 11.03 14.85
CA GLU A 132 16.34 10.46 14.23
C GLU A 132 16.01 9.90 12.84
N VAL A 133 14.90 9.17 12.71
CA VAL A 133 14.45 8.61 11.43
C VAL A 133 14.22 9.72 10.40
N MET A 134 13.42 10.73 10.76
CA MET A 134 13.07 11.83 9.84
C MET A 134 14.29 12.64 9.44
N ARG A 135 15.19 12.95 10.38
CA ARG A 135 16.43 13.66 10.06
C ARG A 135 17.36 12.83 9.17
N ALA A 136 17.46 11.52 9.42
CA ALA A 136 18.31 10.65 8.62
C ALA A 136 17.80 10.50 7.18
N LEU A 137 16.48 10.43 6.99
CA LEU A 137 15.85 10.44 5.66
C LEU A 137 16.07 11.76 4.93
N ASP A 138 15.86 12.90 5.59
CA ASP A 138 16.10 14.23 5.02
C ASP A 138 17.56 14.40 4.54
N ASP A 139 18.52 13.86 5.29
CA ASP A 139 19.93 13.87 4.87
C ASP A 139 20.16 13.09 3.56
N GLN A 140 19.45 11.96 3.34
CA GLN A 140 19.57 11.20 2.09
C GLN A 140 18.87 11.87 0.90
N VAL A 141 17.77 12.57 1.16
CA VAL A 141 17.12 13.41 0.14
C VAL A 141 18.01 14.57 -0.26
N ARG A 142 18.60 15.29 0.71
CA ARG A 142 19.56 16.37 0.44
C ARG A 142 20.83 15.90 -0.28
N ALA A 143 21.24 14.66 -0.05
CA ALA A 143 22.36 14.04 -0.77
C ALA A 143 22.00 13.58 -2.19
N GLY A 144 20.73 13.68 -2.61
CA GLY A 144 20.25 13.26 -3.92
C GLY A 144 20.14 11.73 -4.12
N LYS A 145 20.32 10.94 -3.06
CA LYS A 145 20.23 9.47 -3.11
C LYS A 145 18.81 8.94 -3.03
N VAL A 146 17.90 9.75 -2.53
CA VAL A 146 16.46 9.46 -2.41
C VAL A 146 15.70 10.71 -2.87
N LEU A 147 14.69 10.52 -3.73
CA LEU A 147 13.88 11.66 -4.18
C LEU A 147 12.69 11.91 -3.26
N TYR A 148 12.00 10.84 -2.84
CA TYR A 148 10.85 10.89 -1.94
C TYR A 148 10.98 9.86 -0.84
N THR A 149 10.38 10.13 0.31
CA THR A 149 10.34 9.20 1.45
C THR A 149 8.93 8.68 1.67
N GLY A 150 8.83 7.45 2.12
CA GLY A 150 7.57 6.81 2.47
C GLY A 150 7.68 5.99 3.75
N VAL A 151 6.56 5.62 4.31
CA VAL A 151 6.48 4.84 5.56
C VAL A 151 5.57 3.63 5.40
N SER A 152 5.96 2.51 5.98
CA SER A 152 5.16 1.29 5.98
C SER A 152 5.09 0.69 7.39
N ASN A 153 3.93 0.12 7.74
CA ASN A 153 3.72 -0.61 8.99
C ASN A 153 4.10 0.19 10.26
N TRP A 154 3.73 1.48 10.29
CA TRP A 154 3.80 2.36 11.45
C TRP A 154 2.39 2.68 11.94
N PRO A 155 2.16 2.93 13.24
CA PRO A 155 0.89 3.47 13.75
C PRO A 155 0.52 4.81 13.09
N ALA A 156 -0.76 5.03 12.82
CA ALA A 156 -1.22 6.26 12.15
C ALA A 156 -0.80 7.54 12.91
N TRP A 157 -0.88 7.52 14.25
CA TRP A 157 -0.49 8.67 15.09
C TRP A 157 1.00 9.01 14.98
N GLU A 158 1.89 7.99 14.83
CA GLU A 158 3.33 8.24 14.66
C GLU A 158 3.64 8.76 13.25
N ILE A 159 2.90 8.32 12.22
CA ILE A 159 3.01 8.90 10.87
C ILE A 159 2.63 10.38 10.89
N ALA A 160 1.52 10.73 11.55
CA ALA A 160 1.08 12.11 11.72
C ALA A 160 2.14 12.94 12.49
N GLN A 161 2.69 12.40 13.58
CA GLN A 161 3.77 13.04 14.35
C GLN A 161 5.01 13.26 13.48
N ALA A 162 5.42 12.26 12.71
CA ALA A 162 6.61 12.35 11.85
C ALA A 162 6.48 13.44 10.80
N ASN A 163 5.33 13.51 10.11
CA ASN A 163 5.09 14.52 9.09
C ASN A 163 4.98 15.94 9.69
N THR A 164 4.28 16.09 10.83
CA THR A 164 4.22 17.37 11.53
C THR A 164 5.61 17.84 11.96
N LEU A 165 6.42 16.95 12.54
CA LEU A 165 7.79 17.26 12.94
C LEU A 165 8.65 17.68 11.73
N ALA A 166 8.52 16.96 10.61
CA ALA A 166 9.25 17.29 9.40
C ALA A 166 8.88 18.68 8.86
N GLU A 167 7.58 19.00 8.79
CA GLU A 167 7.11 20.34 8.39
C GLU A 167 7.65 21.44 9.31
N GLU A 168 7.59 21.26 10.64
CA GLU A 168 8.09 22.22 11.62
C GLU A 168 9.61 22.44 11.52
N ARG A 169 10.38 21.42 11.17
CA ARG A 169 11.83 21.45 11.09
C ARG A 169 12.37 21.77 9.70
N GLY A 170 11.52 21.91 8.68
CA GLY A 170 11.93 22.06 7.29
C GLY A 170 12.68 20.84 6.77
N TRP A 171 12.28 19.64 7.24
CA TRP A 171 12.76 18.35 6.75
C TRP A 171 11.79 17.78 5.73
N THR A 172 12.23 16.78 4.99
CA THR A 172 11.42 16.06 4.02
C THR A 172 10.37 15.18 4.73
N PRO A 173 9.05 15.44 4.55
CA PRO A 173 8.00 14.59 5.09
C PRO A 173 7.85 13.30 4.28
N PHE A 174 7.14 12.31 4.82
CA PHE A 174 6.67 11.17 4.04
C PHE A 174 5.70 11.66 2.96
N ALA A 175 5.95 11.24 1.71
CA ALA A 175 5.12 11.55 0.55
C ALA A 175 3.99 10.52 0.33
N ALA A 176 4.12 9.33 0.91
CA ALA A 176 3.15 8.25 0.83
C ALA A 176 3.28 7.31 2.03
N MET A 177 2.24 6.50 2.27
CA MET A 177 2.29 5.38 3.20
C MET A 177 2.02 4.06 2.47
N GLN A 178 2.57 2.93 3.01
CA GLN A 178 2.28 1.59 2.52
C GLN A 178 1.67 0.77 3.66
N ILE A 179 0.45 0.27 3.48
CA ILE A 179 -0.37 -0.35 4.53
C ILE A 179 -0.98 -1.67 4.08
N HIS A 180 -1.32 -2.53 5.06
CA HIS A 180 -2.16 -3.70 4.82
C HIS A 180 -3.63 -3.26 4.72
N TYR A 181 -4.28 -3.57 3.60
CA TYR A 181 -5.68 -3.25 3.42
C TYR A 181 -6.29 -4.10 2.31
N ASN A 182 -7.43 -4.73 2.56
CA ASN A 182 -8.18 -5.52 1.59
C ASN A 182 -9.58 -5.82 2.16
N LEU A 183 -10.43 -6.49 1.38
CA LEU A 183 -11.79 -6.86 1.79
C LEU A 183 -11.87 -7.76 3.05
N LEU A 184 -10.79 -8.48 3.41
CA LEU A 184 -10.72 -9.32 4.62
C LEU A 184 -10.09 -8.58 5.81
N ASP A 185 -9.47 -7.41 5.58
CA ASP A 185 -8.87 -6.59 6.62
C ASP A 185 -9.06 -5.11 6.30
N ARG A 186 -10.07 -4.53 6.94
CA ARG A 186 -10.47 -3.14 6.77
C ARG A 186 -10.09 -2.24 7.96
N ALA A 187 -9.24 -2.72 8.86
CA ALA A 187 -8.83 -1.97 10.04
C ALA A 187 -8.20 -0.60 9.70
N ALA A 188 -7.60 -0.48 8.52
CA ALA A 188 -7.02 0.77 8.02
C ALA A 188 -8.04 1.92 7.89
N GLU A 189 -9.33 1.64 7.78
CA GLU A 189 -10.39 2.65 7.64
C GLU A 189 -10.64 3.46 8.92
N ASN A 190 -10.26 2.93 10.08
CA ASN A 190 -10.50 3.62 11.35
C ASN A 190 -9.57 4.84 11.54
N GLU A 191 -8.28 4.71 11.24
CA GLU A 191 -7.28 5.75 11.52
C GLU A 191 -6.41 6.10 10.30
N PHE A 192 -5.94 5.08 9.55
CA PHE A 192 -4.98 5.31 8.47
C PHE A 192 -5.55 6.12 7.31
N LEU A 193 -6.71 5.73 6.78
CA LEU A 193 -7.30 6.44 5.65
C LEU A 193 -7.78 7.86 6.03
N PRO A 194 -8.41 8.11 7.19
CA PRO A 194 -8.69 9.47 7.65
C PRO A 194 -7.42 10.33 7.83
N MET A 195 -6.38 9.79 8.42
CA MET A 195 -5.08 10.47 8.57
C MET A 195 -4.46 10.75 7.20
N ALA A 196 -4.44 9.75 6.30
CA ALA A 196 -3.93 9.88 4.95
C ALA A 196 -4.63 11.02 4.19
N HIS A 197 -5.93 11.11 4.32
CA HIS A 197 -6.71 12.21 3.73
C HIS A 197 -6.30 13.58 4.33
N ALA A 198 -6.14 13.67 5.65
CA ALA A 198 -5.79 14.91 6.31
C ALA A 198 -4.40 15.43 5.91
N PHE A 199 -3.46 14.54 5.62
CA PHE A 199 -2.10 14.85 5.22
C PHE A 199 -1.86 14.80 3.70
N ASP A 200 -2.88 14.46 2.91
CA ASP A 200 -2.78 14.19 1.46
C ASP A 200 -1.70 13.14 1.15
N LEU A 201 -1.76 12.01 1.88
CA LEU A 201 -0.84 10.88 1.74
C LEU A 201 -1.50 9.77 0.91
N PRO A 202 -1.01 9.44 -0.29
CA PRO A 202 -1.41 8.23 -0.99
C PRO A 202 -1.13 6.97 -0.17
N ALA A 203 -2.08 6.03 -0.21
CA ALA A 203 -1.96 4.74 0.43
C ALA A 203 -1.60 3.67 -0.62
N PHE A 204 -0.36 3.20 -0.61
CA PHE A 204 0.02 1.97 -1.27
C PHE A 204 -0.48 0.79 -0.45
N VAL A 205 -1.07 -0.19 -1.08
CA VAL A 205 -1.74 -1.30 -0.37
C VAL A 205 -1.01 -2.60 -0.66
N TRP A 206 -0.30 -3.13 0.35
CA TRP A 206 0.25 -4.47 0.26
C TRP A 206 -0.79 -5.52 0.70
N GLY A 207 -0.68 -6.73 0.15
CA GLY A 207 -1.65 -7.80 0.37
C GLY A 207 -3.06 -7.49 -0.17
N PRO A 208 -3.22 -6.84 -1.33
CA PRO A 208 -4.53 -6.41 -1.85
C PRO A 208 -5.46 -7.57 -2.13
N LEU A 209 -4.93 -8.78 -2.37
CA LEU A 209 -5.68 -10.01 -2.60
C LEU A 209 -5.64 -10.98 -1.40
N ALA A 210 -5.20 -10.52 -0.22
CA ALA A 210 -5.12 -11.33 1.00
C ALA A 210 -4.41 -12.67 0.76
N ASP A 211 -3.16 -12.62 0.27
CA ASP A 211 -2.34 -13.80 -0.09
C ASP A 211 -3.01 -14.74 -1.11
N GLY A 212 -3.85 -14.17 -1.96
CA GLY A 212 -4.60 -14.89 -2.99
C GLY A 212 -5.94 -15.47 -2.52
N ARG A 213 -6.38 -15.23 -1.30
CA ARG A 213 -7.69 -15.68 -0.80
C ARG A 213 -8.85 -15.09 -1.59
N LEU A 214 -8.78 -13.80 -1.88
CA LEU A 214 -9.81 -13.07 -2.63
C LEU A 214 -9.91 -13.47 -4.11
N THR A 215 -9.07 -14.39 -4.58
CA THR A 215 -9.24 -15.03 -5.90
C THR A 215 -10.20 -16.22 -5.88
N GLY A 216 -10.64 -16.66 -4.71
CA GLY A 216 -11.48 -17.85 -4.55
C GLY A 216 -10.76 -19.19 -4.71
N LYS A 217 -9.45 -19.21 -5.03
CA LYS A 217 -8.72 -20.46 -5.31
C LYS A 217 -8.71 -21.43 -4.13
N TYR A 218 -8.62 -20.95 -2.90
CA TYR A 218 -8.61 -21.82 -1.71
C TYR A 218 -9.98 -22.42 -1.41
N LEU A 219 -11.09 -21.80 -1.84
CA LEU A 219 -12.42 -22.41 -1.78
C LEU A 219 -12.53 -23.63 -2.72
N ARG A 220 -11.73 -23.67 -3.80
CA ARG A 220 -11.64 -24.77 -4.75
C ARG A 220 -10.57 -25.80 -4.37
N GLY A 221 -9.92 -25.66 -3.21
CA GLY A 221 -8.88 -26.59 -2.75
C GLY A 221 -7.52 -26.42 -3.44
N GLU A 222 -7.31 -25.33 -4.19
CA GLU A 222 -6.05 -25.04 -4.87
C GLU A 222 -4.96 -24.62 -3.87
N GLN A 223 -3.69 -24.83 -4.23
CA GLN A 223 -2.54 -24.39 -3.45
C GLN A 223 -2.13 -22.97 -3.83
N GLY A 224 -1.39 -22.29 -2.93
CA GLY A 224 -0.88 -20.97 -3.21
C GLY A 224 0.01 -20.39 -2.11
N ARG A 225 0.08 -19.07 -2.03
CA ARG A 225 0.98 -18.35 -1.13
C ARG A 225 0.77 -18.69 0.34
N LEU A 226 -0.47 -18.93 0.79
CA LEU A 226 -0.74 -19.31 2.19
C LEU A 226 -0.06 -20.62 2.60
N ASP A 227 0.28 -21.49 1.64
CA ASP A 227 0.96 -22.75 1.92
C ASP A 227 2.47 -22.57 2.10
N LYS A 228 3.00 -21.43 1.65
CA LYS A 228 4.44 -21.09 1.70
C LYS A 228 4.79 -20.10 2.81
N VAL A 229 3.82 -19.29 3.28
CA VAL A 229 4.09 -18.17 4.20
C VAL A 229 3.42 -18.42 5.55
N ALA A 230 4.23 -18.60 6.60
CA ALA A 230 3.76 -19.00 7.94
C ALA A 230 2.97 -17.91 8.72
N TRP A 231 2.91 -16.68 8.23
CA TRP A 231 2.25 -15.53 8.90
C TRP A 231 0.91 -15.15 8.27
N GLY A 232 0.40 -15.98 7.37
CA GLY A 232 -0.94 -15.82 6.80
C GLY A 232 -2.05 -16.09 7.82
N ARG A 233 -3.22 -15.45 7.64
CA ARG A 233 -4.43 -15.80 8.39
C ARG A 233 -4.83 -17.25 8.14
N ALA A 234 -5.46 -17.89 9.12
CA ALA A 234 -5.93 -19.26 8.96
C ALA A 234 -6.85 -19.39 7.74
N ARG A 235 -6.77 -20.54 7.04
CA ARG A 235 -7.74 -20.90 6.01
C ARG A 235 -9.14 -20.92 6.62
N GLY A 236 -10.13 -20.36 5.92
CA GLY A 236 -11.52 -20.33 6.35
C GLY A 236 -11.99 -19.05 7.02
N ASP A 237 -11.10 -18.23 7.60
CA ASP A 237 -11.49 -16.93 8.13
C ASP A 237 -11.95 -15.98 7.01
N GLY A 238 -13.26 -15.60 7.03
CA GLY A 238 -13.82 -14.69 6.02
C GLY A 238 -14.16 -15.39 4.68
N ASP A 239 -14.35 -16.71 4.65
CA ASP A 239 -14.77 -17.42 3.45
C ASP A 239 -16.12 -16.90 2.88
N ASP A 240 -16.99 -16.37 3.74
CA ASP A 240 -18.25 -15.76 3.29
C ASP A 240 -17.99 -14.50 2.46
N VAL A 241 -17.02 -13.69 2.86
CA VAL A 241 -16.57 -12.53 2.07
C VAL A 241 -16.00 -12.98 0.73
N VAL A 242 -15.19 -14.05 0.73
CA VAL A 242 -14.61 -14.61 -0.51
C VAL A 242 -15.71 -15.10 -1.43
N ARG A 243 -16.74 -15.79 -0.91
CA ARG A 243 -17.91 -16.22 -1.68
C ARG A 243 -18.65 -15.04 -2.30
N GLU A 244 -18.80 -13.94 -1.57
CA GLU A 244 -19.45 -12.74 -2.08
C GLU A 244 -18.64 -12.10 -3.22
N VAL A 245 -17.31 -12.03 -3.09
CA VAL A 245 -16.42 -11.56 -4.18
C VAL A 245 -16.58 -12.47 -5.42
N VAL A 246 -16.63 -13.80 -5.24
CA VAL A 246 -16.80 -14.75 -6.33
C VAL A 246 -18.18 -14.58 -6.98
N ARG A 247 -19.26 -14.43 -6.20
CA ARG A 247 -20.62 -14.18 -6.72
C ARG A 247 -20.66 -12.94 -7.63
N ILE A 248 -20.12 -11.83 -7.15
CA ILE A 248 -20.09 -10.58 -7.94
C ILE A 248 -19.21 -10.76 -9.19
N ALA A 249 -18.10 -11.46 -9.08
CA ALA A 249 -17.22 -11.75 -10.20
C ALA A 249 -17.94 -12.57 -11.31
N GLU A 250 -18.73 -13.56 -10.93
CA GLU A 250 -19.57 -14.37 -11.84
C GLU A 250 -20.63 -13.51 -12.52
N GLU A 251 -21.35 -12.65 -11.77
CA GLU A 251 -22.34 -11.71 -12.32
C GLU A 251 -21.75 -10.76 -13.36
N LEU A 252 -20.50 -10.31 -13.13
CA LEU A 252 -19.81 -9.39 -14.02
C LEU A 252 -19.03 -10.07 -15.15
N GLY A 253 -18.93 -11.41 -15.14
CA GLY A 253 -18.09 -12.16 -16.06
C GLY A 253 -16.61 -11.79 -15.96
N ARG A 254 -16.12 -11.51 -14.75
CA ARG A 254 -14.75 -11.07 -14.47
C ARG A 254 -14.07 -11.95 -13.44
N PRO A 255 -12.72 -12.08 -13.45
CA PRO A 255 -11.99 -12.77 -12.39
C PRO A 255 -12.23 -12.13 -11.02
N PRO A 256 -12.37 -12.92 -9.92
CA PRO A 256 -12.55 -12.38 -8.56
C PRO A 256 -11.44 -11.41 -8.12
N ALA A 257 -10.19 -11.63 -8.56
CA ALA A 257 -9.08 -10.71 -8.32
C ALA A 257 -9.38 -9.29 -8.83
N GLN A 258 -10.03 -9.16 -10.00
CA GLN A 258 -10.39 -7.86 -10.56
C GLN A 258 -11.42 -7.14 -9.70
N VAL A 259 -12.41 -7.86 -9.16
CA VAL A 259 -13.44 -7.30 -8.26
C VAL A 259 -12.78 -6.76 -6.99
N ALA A 260 -11.90 -7.54 -6.35
CA ALA A 260 -11.20 -7.12 -5.14
C ALA A 260 -10.29 -5.90 -5.37
N LEU A 261 -9.56 -5.86 -6.48
CA LEU A 261 -8.70 -4.73 -6.84
C LEU A 261 -9.50 -3.49 -7.24
N ALA A 262 -10.60 -3.66 -7.97
CA ALA A 262 -11.51 -2.56 -8.35
C ALA A 262 -12.17 -1.94 -7.11
N TRP A 263 -12.54 -2.76 -6.12
CA TRP A 263 -13.05 -2.26 -4.84
C TRP A 263 -12.01 -1.38 -4.13
N LEU A 264 -10.74 -1.81 -4.03
CA LEU A 264 -9.66 -0.99 -3.45
C LEU A 264 -9.50 0.34 -4.18
N ARG A 265 -9.50 0.31 -5.51
CA ARG A 265 -9.34 1.52 -6.34
C ARG A 265 -10.54 2.47 -6.25
N SER A 266 -11.69 1.99 -5.82
CA SER A 266 -12.89 2.81 -5.58
C SER A 266 -12.91 3.52 -4.22
N ARG A 267 -11.97 3.21 -3.33
CA ARG A 267 -11.92 3.82 -1.99
C ARG A 267 -11.57 5.30 -2.07
N PRO A 268 -12.10 6.12 -1.13
CA PRO A 268 -11.78 7.54 -1.06
C PRO A 268 -10.27 7.80 -0.93
N GLY A 269 -9.81 8.90 -1.51
CA GLY A 269 -8.39 9.26 -1.55
C GLY A 269 -7.62 8.58 -2.68
N THR A 270 -6.30 8.56 -2.58
CA THR A 270 -5.43 7.87 -3.55
C THR A 270 -5.00 6.54 -2.97
N VAL A 271 -5.64 5.47 -3.41
CA VAL A 271 -5.33 4.08 -3.02
C VAL A 271 -4.70 3.37 -4.22
N ILE A 272 -3.49 2.83 -4.05
CA ILE A 272 -2.67 2.18 -5.09
C ILE A 272 -2.37 0.74 -4.65
N PRO A 273 -3.07 -0.28 -5.19
CA PRO A 273 -2.75 -1.66 -4.91
C PRO A 273 -1.36 -2.06 -5.42
N VAL A 274 -0.54 -2.66 -4.56
CA VAL A 274 0.74 -3.28 -4.91
C VAL A 274 0.44 -4.73 -5.30
N ILE A 275 0.39 -4.98 -6.61
CA ILE A 275 0.04 -6.29 -7.17
C ILE A 275 1.29 -7.15 -7.32
N GLY A 276 1.23 -8.40 -6.87
CA GLY A 276 2.24 -9.43 -7.10
C GLY A 276 1.71 -10.53 -7.99
N ALA A 277 2.61 -11.19 -8.73
CA ALA A 277 2.30 -12.34 -9.55
C ALA A 277 3.48 -13.31 -9.61
N THR A 278 3.20 -14.60 -9.87
CA THR A 278 4.19 -15.64 -10.16
C THR A 278 4.06 -16.16 -11.59
N THR A 279 3.00 -15.74 -12.31
CA THR A 279 2.77 -16.07 -13.72
C THR A 279 2.25 -14.85 -14.47
N GLU A 280 2.51 -14.81 -15.80
CA GLU A 280 1.98 -13.76 -16.67
C GLU A 280 0.44 -13.70 -16.66
N GLU A 281 -0.22 -14.86 -16.53
CA GLU A 281 -1.68 -14.94 -16.46
C GLU A 281 -2.23 -14.26 -15.19
N GLN A 282 -1.59 -14.48 -14.03
CA GLN A 282 -1.99 -13.79 -12.80
C GLN A 282 -1.81 -12.27 -12.93
N LEU A 283 -0.70 -11.82 -13.52
CA LEU A 283 -0.46 -10.41 -13.75
C LEU A 283 -1.49 -9.82 -14.73
N ARG A 284 -1.79 -10.52 -15.82
CA ARG A 284 -2.81 -10.12 -16.80
C ARG A 284 -4.19 -9.97 -16.14
N GLN A 285 -4.58 -10.91 -15.27
CA GLN A 285 -5.83 -10.81 -14.52
C GLN A 285 -5.83 -9.61 -13.57
N ASN A 286 -4.76 -9.38 -12.84
CA ASN A 286 -4.65 -8.23 -11.93
C ASN A 286 -4.72 -6.90 -12.71
N LEU A 287 -3.99 -6.79 -13.82
CA LEU A 287 -3.98 -5.60 -14.69
C LEU A 287 -5.36 -5.31 -15.27
N GLY A 288 -6.14 -6.33 -15.62
CA GLY A 288 -7.52 -6.15 -16.12
C GLY A 288 -8.48 -5.49 -15.11
N SER A 289 -8.07 -5.33 -13.85
CA SER A 289 -8.86 -4.59 -12.86
C SER A 289 -8.99 -3.10 -13.19
N VAL A 290 -8.06 -2.51 -13.98
CA VAL A 290 -8.10 -1.08 -14.32
C VAL A 290 -9.30 -0.70 -15.20
N ASP A 291 -9.83 -1.68 -15.93
CA ASP A 291 -10.98 -1.50 -16.82
C ASP A 291 -12.31 -1.85 -16.14
N LEU A 292 -12.28 -2.24 -14.86
CA LEU A 292 -13.48 -2.60 -14.10
C LEU A 292 -13.86 -1.47 -13.15
N GLU A 293 -15.04 -0.92 -13.33
CA GLU A 293 -15.71 -0.03 -12.39
C GLU A 293 -16.91 -0.77 -11.76
N LEU A 294 -16.89 -0.90 -10.43
CA LEU A 294 -17.97 -1.55 -9.69
C LEU A 294 -19.16 -0.59 -9.56
N GLY A 295 -20.35 -1.09 -9.87
CA GLY A 295 -21.60 -0.35 -9.65
C GLY A 295 -21.89 -0.15 -8.16
N ARG A 296 -22.74 0.83 -7.82
CA ARG A 296 -23.10 1.17 -6.43
C ARG A 296 -23.66 -0.03 -5.65
N ALA A 297 -24.45 -0.89 -6.29
CA ALA A 297 -25.00 -2.08 -5.66
C ALA A 297 -23.90 -3.06 -5.25
N HIS A 298 -22.96 -3.36 -6.15
CA HIS A 298 -21.84 -4.28 -5.84
C HIS A 298 -20.93 -3.72 -4.75
N LEU A 299 -20.67 -2.40 -4.75
CA LEU A 299 -19.91 -1.75 -3.68
C LEU A 299 -20.63 -1.86 -2.35
N ALA A 300 -21.94 -1.63 -2.32
CA ALA A 300 -22.75 -1.74 -1.09
C ALA A 300 -22.78 -3.19 -0.56
N ASP A 301 -22.91 -4.20 -1.45
CA ASP A 301 -22.87 -5.61 -1.07
C ASP A 301 -21.51 -5.99 -0.44
N LEU A 302 -20.41 -5.61 -1.08
CA LEU A 302 -19.06 -5.84 -0.56
C LEU A 302 -18.84 -5.10 0.78
N ASP A 303 -19.24 -3.84 0.87
CA ASP A 303 -19.08 -3.05 2.08
C ASP A 303 -19.90 -3.62 3.25
N LYS A 304 -21.09 -4.13 2.98
CA LYS A 304 -21.94 -4.81 3.96
C LYS A 304 -21.34 -6.13 4.43
N ALA A 305 -20.84 -6.96 3.49
CA ALA A 305 -20.25 -8.26 3.80
C ALA A 305 -18.94 -8.14 4.62
N THR A 306 -18.27 -6.98 4.53
CA THR A 306 -16.95 -6.74 5.12
C THR A 306 -16.95 -5.66 6.20
N ALA A 307 -18.13 -5.24 6.69
CA ALA A 307 -18.25 -4.16 7.66
C ALA A 307 -17.42 -4.41 8.92
N VAL A 308 -16.57 -3.47 9.27
CA VAL A 308 -15.80 -3.48 10.53
C VAL A 308 -16.47 -2.54 11.50
N PRO A 309 -16.74 -2.96 12.75
CA PRO A 309 -17.25 -2.07 13.76
C PRO A 309 -16.29 -0.89 13.98
N ALA A 310 -16.82 0.32 13.95
CA ALA A 310 -16.03 1.47 14.32
C ALA A 310 -15.69 1.37 15.81
N GLY A 311 -14.41 1.44 16.14
CA GLY A 311 -13.96 1.47 17.52
C GLY A 311 -14.20 2.84 18.20
N TYR A 312 -13.81 2.96 19.48
CA TYR A 312 -13.73 4.25 20.15
C TYR A 312 -12.54 5.05 19.57
N PRO A 313 -12.68 6.38 19.36
CA PRO A 313 -13.84 7.23 19.65
C PRO A 313 -14.91 7.31 18.54
N HIS A 314 -14.69 6.69 17.38
CA HIS A 314 -15.51 6.88 16.18
C HIS A 314 -16.98 6.49 16.41
N LEU A 315 -17.23 5.34 17.08
CA LEU A 315 -18.58 4.91 17.40
C LEU A 315 -19.30 5.92 18.32
N PHE A 316 -18.59 6.44 19.33
CA PHE A 316 -19.14 7.43 20.26
C PHE A 316 -19.53 8.73 19.56
N LEU A 317 -18.66 9.24 18.68
CA LEU A 317 -18.89 10.50 17.95
C LEU A 317 -20.05 10.40 16.94
N ARG A 318 -20.44 9.19 16.52
CA ARG A 318 -21.56 8.96 15.58
C ARG A 318 -22.94 8.89 16.26
N PHE A 319 -23.02 8.82 17.58
CA PHE A 319 -24.32 8.84 18.23
C PHE A 319 -25.05 10.16 17.91
N PRO A 320 -26.32 10.12 17.45
CA PRO A 320 -27.08 11.33 17.09
C PRO A 320 -27.16 12.34 18.24
N ALA A 321 -27.19 11.85 19.50
CA ALA A 321 -27.15 12.70 20.69
C ALA A 321 -25.82 13.47 20.77
N MET A 322 -24.69 12.81 20.48
CA MET A 322 -23.37 13.46 20.50
C MET A 322 -23.23 14.51 19.41
N THR A 323 -23.70 14.22 18.18
CA THR A 323 -23.71 15.21 17.09
C THR A 323 -24.43 16.48 17.50
N ARG A 324 -25.63 16.35 18.15
CA ARG A 324 -26.39 17.48 18.65
C ARG A 324 -25.67 18.23 19.77
N MET A 325 -25.04 17.50 20.68
CA MET A 325 -24.30 18.10 21.82
C MET A 325 -23.05 18.84 21.36
N ILE A 326 -22.34 18.32 20.34
CA ILE A 326 -21.09 18.92 19.80
C ILE A 326 -21.40 20.15 18.95
N TYR A 327 -22.38 20.06 18.05
CA TYR A 327 -22.64 21.08 17.05
C TYR A 327 -23.86 21.97 17.35
N GLY A 328 -24.60 21.70 18.44
CA GLY A 328 -25.80 22.44 18.85
C GLY A 328 -27.05 22.04 18.06
N GLU A 329 -28.19 22.59 18.48
CA GLU A 329 -29.52 22.25 17.93
C GLU A 329 -29.68 22.60 16.45
N HIS A 330 -28.94 23.60 15.99
CA HIS A 330 -29.04 24.12 14.61
C HIS A 330 -27.95 23.60 13.67
N TRP A 331 -27.20 22.54 14.06
CA TRP A 331 -26.09 22.03 13.28
C TRP A 331 -26.44 21.70 11.81
N GLN A 332 -27.67 21.25 11.56
CA GLN A 332 -28.16 20.97 10.21
C GLN A 332 -28.28 22.22 9.30
N ARG A 333 -28.28 23.43 9.90
CA ARG A 333 -28.28 24.70 9.19
C ARG A 333 -26.88 25.25 8.92
N VAL A 334 -25.85 24.59 9.42
CA VAL A 334 -24.46 25.00 9.20
C VAL A 334 -24.07 24.57 7.79
N ASP A 335 -23.90 25.56 6.90
CA ASP A 335 -23.40 25.36 5.53
C ASP A 335 -21.87 25.46 5.55
N ASP A 336 -21.19 24.30 5.67
CA ASP A 336 -19.74 24.25 5.60
C ASP A 336 -19.25 24.12 4.16
N ARG A 337 -18.89 25.26 3.55
CA ARG A 337 -18.36 25.35 2.18
C ARG A 337 -16.84 25.20 2.12
N ARG A 338 -16.15 25.03 3.24
CA ARG A 338 -14.68 25.10 3.31
C ARG A 338 -13.97 23.96 2.59
N THR A 339 -14.59 22.81 2.40
CA THR A 339 -14.07 21.78 1.48
C THR A 339 -15.07 20.63 1.34
N THR A 340 -15.61 20.46 0.16
CA THR A 340 -16.32 19.24 -0.26
C THR A 340 -15.45 17.99 -0.11
N THR A 341 -14.13 18.10 -0.22
CA THR A 341 -13.19 16.98 -0.18
C THR A 341 -13.00 16.40 1.23
N ARG A 342 -12.89 17.24 2.28
CA ARG A 342 -12.74 16.75 3.67
C ARG A 342 -14.00 16.08 4.19
N ARG A 343 -15.16 16.60 3.81
CA ARG A 343 -16.47 16.09 4.26
C ARG A 343 -16.84 14.78 3.54
N ALA A 344 -16.58 14.68 2.23
CA ALA A 344 -16.88 13.48 1.46
C ALA A 344 -16.14 12.23 1.98
N VAL A 345 -14.87 12.36 2.35
CA VAL A 345 -14.08 11.21 2.85
C VAL A 345 -14.50 10.81 4.26
N THR A 346 -14.80 11.76 5.15
CA THR A 346 -15.28 11.43 6.49
C THR A 346 -16.72 10.89 6.45
N ASP A 347 -17.59 11.42 5.61
CA ASP A 347 -18.98 10.96 5.50
C ASP A 347 -19.06 9.60 4.78
N ASP A 348 -18.24 9.34 3.75
CA ASP A 348 -18.26 8.07 3.00
C ASP A 348 -17.53 6.93 3.73
N LEU A 349 -16.42 7.21 4.42
CA LEU A 349 -15.76 6.22 5.30
C LEU A 349 -16.63 5.85 6.51
N PHE A 350 -17.58 6.73 6.87
CA PHE A 350 -18.38 6.58 8.06
C PHE A 350 -19.88 6.40 7.80
N ARG A 351 -20.33 6.35 6.56
CA ARG A 351 -21.70 5.93 6.25
C ARG A 351 -21.82 4.43 6.48
N THR A 352 -22.26 4.06 7.65
CA THR A 352 -22.95 2.77 7.80
C THR A 352 -24.25 2.88 7.01
N ALA A 353 -24.50 1.90 6.13
CA ALA A 353 -25.81 1.74 5.52
C ALA A 353 -26.93 1.88 6.57
N GLU A 354 -27.83 2.84 6.39
CA GLU A 354 -29.13 2.83 7.04
C GLU A 354 -29.94 1.64 6.51
#